data_25cd39ec2b099be90d2a662a40bbd72b
#
_entry.id   25cd39ec2b099be90d2a662a40bbd72b
#
_cell.length_a   1.000
_cell.length_b   1.000
_cell.length_c   1.000
_cell.angle_alpha   90.00
_cell.angle_beta   90.00
_cell.angle_gamma   90.00
#
_symmetry.space_group_name_H-M   'P 1'
#
loop_
_entity.id
_entity.type
_entity.pdbx_description
1 polymer ?
#
loop_
_entity_poly.entity_id
_entity_poly.type
_entity_poly.pdbx_seq_one_letter_code
_entity_poly.pdbx_strand_id
1 'polypeptide(L)'
;MKSFLNICFLILGMIIFSLGSAIAGEIRFAQVTDVHYSLNNEFKQKVLTETVKSLNSDPNLTFVVFTGDNIDTAKESVLYEFLKIIQRLNKPYYLVIGDHDVFKSNGLSKERYVEIINEHKLFRNIKGPNYTFKKDGFVFIVVDGAKEVIPGTVGYYKKETLDWLEVQLKKYSKYPVVICQHFPIVAPKEVKSHSTYQAEKYIELIDKHENVIAVLAGHYHANGEKMLNGVYHITSPSLIVDPPSYKVITIVTTKGFSPMIYTELKRVEIK
;
A
#
# COMPACT_ATOMS: atom_id res chain seq x y z
N MET A 1 -41.68 73.64 -7.93
CA MET A 1 -40.66 73.25 -6.90
C MET A 1 -40.42 71.75 -7.02
N LYS A 2 -39.21 71.39 -7.47
CA LYS A 2 -38.83 70.01 -7.81
C LYS A 2 -38.22 69.36 -6.56
N SER A 3 -38.83 68.30 -6.09
CA SER A 3 -38.26 67.47 -5.01
C SER A 3 -37.36 66.42 -5.63
N PHE A 4 -36.10 66.42 -5.26
CA PHE A 4 -35.12 65.38 -5.63
C PHE A 4 -35.25 64.17 -4.68
N LEU A 5 -35.60 63.01 -5.24
CA LEU A 5 -35.64 61.75 -4.54
C LEU A 5 -34.24 61.10 -4.67
N ASN A 6 -33.50 61.11 -3.61
CA ASN A 6 -32.21 60.40 -3.56
C ASN A 6 -32.48 58.89 -3.35
N ILE A 7 -32.25 58.11 -4.39
CA ILE A 7 -32.22 56.65 -4.31
C ILE A 7 -30.78 56.24 -3.98
N CYS A 8 -30.55 55.86 -2.72
CA CYS A 8 -29.34 55.18 -2.30
C CYS A 8 -29.40 53.71 -2.77
N PHE A 9 -28.65 53.36 -3.79
CA PHE A 9 -28.36 51.98 -4.12
C PHE A 9 -27.36 51.39 -3.12
N LEU A 10 -27.84 50.60 -2.17
CA LEU A 10 -27.02 49.72 -1.34
C LEU A 10 -26.59 48.54 -2.22
N ILE A 11 -25.36 48.61 -2.76
CA ILE A 11 -24.70 47.44 -3.36
C ILE A 11 -24.23 46.58 -2.22
N LEU A 12 -25.06 45.61 -1.82
CA LEU A 12 -24.66 44.53 -0.92
C LEU A 12 -23.75 43.58 -1.69
N GLY A 13 -22.46 43.84 -1.65
CA GLY A 13 -21.47 42.95 -2.20
C GLY A 13 -21.49 41.63 -1.41
N MET A 14 -22.19 40.62 -1.92
CA MET A 14 -21.98 39.25 -1.49
C MET A 14 -20.55 38.85 -1.88
N ILE A 15 -19.64 39.01 -0.95
CA ILE A 15 -18.36 38.33 -1.02
C ILE A 15 -18.68 36.85 -0.76
N ILE A 16 -18.91 36.09 -1.83
CA ILE A 16 -18.90 34.65 -1.80
C ILE A 16 -17.44 34.26 -1.53
N PHE A 17 -17.08 34.06 -0.27
CA PHE A 17 -15.90 33.31 0.09
C PHE A 17 -16.16 31.87 -0.40
N SER A 18 -15.79 31.60 -1.65
CA SER A 18 -15.57 30.25 -2.06
C SER A 18 -14.36 29.77 -1.24
N LEU A 19 -14.61 29.14 -0.12
CA LEU A 19 -13.68 28.24 0.54
C LEU A 19 -13.47 27.06 -0.42
N GLY A 20 -12.83 27.32 -1.55
CA GLY A 20 -12.22 26.31 -2.37
C GLY A 20 -11.08 25.74 -1.54
N SER A 21 -11.38 24.71 -0.73
CA SER A 21 -10.35 23.86 -0.17
C SER A 21 -9.54 23.38 -1.34
N ALA A 22 -8.34 23.95 -1.54
CA ALA A 22 -7.47 23.52 -2.62
C ALA A 22 -7.04 22.10 -2.29
N ILE A 23 -7.76 21.11 -2.87
CA ILE A 23 -7.34 19.70 -2.83
C ILE A 23 -5.93 19.69 -3.41
N ALA A 24 -4.95 19.36 -2.58
CA ALA A 24 -3.55 19.29 -2.98
C ALA A 24 -3.28 17.99 -3.76
N GLY A 25 -4.09 16.95 -3.52
CA GLY A 25 -4.06 15.69 -4.25
C GLY A 25 -5.08 14.70 -3.71
N GLU A 26 -5.58 13.86 -4.61
CA GLU A 26 -6.38 12.69 -4.27
C GLU A 26 -5.80 11.48 -5.01
N ILE A 27 -5.76 10.36 -4.33
CA ILE A 27 -5.35 9.09 -4.93
C ILE A 27 -6.23 7.95 -4.41
N ARG A 28 -6.67 7.07 -5.32
CA ARG A 28 -7.45 5.88 -5.00
C ARG A 28 -6.77 4.65 -5.56
N PHE A 29 -6.47 3.68 -4.71
CA PHE A 29 -5.75 2.47 -5.10
C PHE A 29 -6.22 1.27 -4.29
N ALA A 30 -5.85 0.06 -4.74
CA ALA A 30 -6.18 -1.17 -4.04
C ALA A 30 -4.95 -1.74 -3.31
N GLN A 31 -5.17 -2.22 -2.09
CA GLN A 31 -4.24 -3.07 -1.34
C GLN A 31 -4.77 -4.49 -1.35
N VAL A 32 -3.98 -5.40 -1.91
CA VAL A 32 -4.18 -6.85 -1.88
C VAL A 32 -3.06 -7.44 -1.05
N THR A 33 -3.32 -8.42 -0.19
CA THR A 33 -2.28 -9.02 0.66
C THR A 33 -2.53 -10.50 0.91
N ASP A 34 -1.47 -11.20 1.26
CA ASP A 34 -1.56 -12.60 1.73
C ASP A 34 -2.39 -13.46 0.74
N VAL A 35 -2.00 -13.38 -0.53
CA VAL A 35 -2.64 -14.11 -1.63
C VAL A 35 -2.36 -15.60 -1.51
N HIS A 36 -1.17 -15.95 -1.02
CA HIS A 36 -0.71 -17.33 -0.87
C HIS A 36 -1.01 -18.18 -2.08
N TYR A 37 -0.75 -17.64 -3.29
CA TYR A 37 -1.00 -18.33 -4.54
C TYR A 37 -0.30 -19.70 -4.56
N SER A 38 -1.00 -20.73 -5.00
CA SER A 38 -0.47 -22.10 -5.02
C SER A 38 -0.89 -22.82 -6.31
N LEU A 39 0.06 -23.61 -6.88
CA LEU A 39 -0.19 -24.40 -8.07
C LEU A 39 -1.18 -25.56 -7.84
N ASN A 40 -1.23 -26.02 -6.60
CA ASN A 40 -2.02 -27.21 -6.21
C ASN A 40 -3.35 -26.84 -5.53
N ASN A 41 -3.79 -25.60 -5.64
CA ASN A 41 -5.02 -25.11 -4.99
C ASN A 41 -5.86 -24.28 -5.98
N GLU A 42 -6.84 -24.94 -6.61
CA GLU A 42 -7.73 -24.33 -7.59
C GLU A 42 -8.54 -23.16 -7.00
N PHE A 43 -8.93 -23.25 -5.72
CA PHE A 43 -9.63 -22.15 -5.05
C PHE A 43 -8.78 -20.88 -5.01
N LYS A 44 -7.52 -20.98 -4.57
CA LYS A 44 -6.61 -19.82 -4.54
C LYS A 44 -6.36 -19.24 -5.93
N GLN A 45 -6.23 -20.08 -6.94
CA GLN A 45 -6.07 -19.66 -8.34
C GLN A 45 -7.32 -18.91 -8.85
N LYS A 46 -8.50 -19.45 -8.54
CA LYS A 46 -9.77 -18.83 -8.90
C LYS A 46 -9.97 -17.50 -8.19
N VAL A 47 -9.72 -17.43 -6.87
CA VAL A 47 -9.81 -16.21 -6.09
C VAL A 47 -8.93 -15.11 -6.70
N LEU A 48 -7.66 -15.39 -7.01
CA LEU A 48 -6.77 -14.40 -7.62
C LEU A 48 -7.27 -13.95 -8.99
N THR A 49 -7.77 -14.90 -9.80
CA THR A 49 -8.29 -14.59 -11.13
C THR A 49 -9.52 -13.68 -11.06
N GLU A 50 -10.47 -13.98 -10.17
CA GLU A 50 -11.66 -13.14 -9.97
C GLU A 50 -11.30 -11.78 -9.34
N THR A 51 -10.28 -11.74 -8.46
CA THR A 51 -9.75 -10.49 -7.92
C THR A 51 -9.22 -9.59 -9.03
N VAL A 52 -8.43 -10.11 -9.97
CA VAL A 52 -7.94 -9.35 -11.12
C VAL A 52 -9.09 -8.79 -11.95
N LYS A 53 -10.15 -9.57 -12.19
CA LYS A 53 -11.35 -9.08 -12.89
C LYS A 53 -12.05 -7.96 -12.11
N SER A 54 -12.24 -8.15 -10.80
CA SER A 54 -12.83 -7.15 -9.90
C SER A 54 -12.03 -5.84 -9.91
N LEU A 55 -10.71 -5.92 -9.77
CA LEU A 55 -9.82 -4.76 -9.84
C LEU A 55 -9.88 -4.04 -11.20
N ASN A 56 -9.96 -4.80 -12.30
CA ASN A 56 -10.06 -4.24 -13.64
C ASN A 56 -11.40 -3.55 -13.90
N SER A 57 -12.46 -3.96 -13.22
CA SER A 57 -13.79 -3.36 -13.36
C SER A 57 -13.96 -2.01 -12.68
N ASP A 58 -13.05 -1.64 -11.75
CA ASP A 58 -13.05 -0.31 -11.11
C ASP A 58 -12.12 0.66 -11.87
N PRO A 59 -12.67 1.56 -12.72
CA PRO A 59 -11.88 2.51 -13.50
C PRO A 59 -11.21 3.58 -12.65
N ASN A 60 -11.66 3.78 -11.41
CA ASN A 60 -11.17 4.83 -10.53
C ASN A 60 -9.91 4.40 -9.74
N LEU A 61 -9.52 3.13 -9.81
CA LEU A 61 -8.28 2.68 -9.20
C LEU A 61 -7.08 3.10 -10.04
N THR A 62 -6.16 3.83 -9.42
CA THR A 62 -4.92 4.31 -10.05
C THR A 62 -3.88 3.19 -10.21
N PHE A 63 -3.78 2.31 -9.23
CA PHE A 63 -2.85 1.17 -9.21
C PHE A 63 -3.28 0.13 -8.16
N VAL A 64 -2.55 -0.98 -8.12
CA VAL A 64 -2.68 -2.03 -7.10
C VAL A 64 -1.35 -2.22 -6.39
N VAL A 65 -1.35 -2.34 -5.06
CA VAL A 65 -0.19 -2.78 -4.29
C VAL A 65 -0.49 -4.13 -3.64
N PHE A 66 0.38 -5.09 -3.88
CA PHE A 66 0.38 -6.39 -3.20
C PHE A 66 1.35 -6.30 -2.02
N THR A 67 0.84 -6.38 -0.79
CA THR A 67 1.63 -6.16 0.42
C THR A 67 2.21 -7.45 1.02
N GLY A 68 2.70 -8.33 0.17
CA GLY A 68 3.47 -9.53 0.53
C GLY A 68 2.64 -10.79 0.67
N ASP A 69 3.35 -11.91 0.84
CA ASP A 69 2.81 -13.26 0.79
C ASP A 69 1.99 -13.50 -0.48
N ASN A 70 2.63 -13.14 -1.60
CA ASN A 70 2.05 -13.25 -2.93
C ASN A 70 1.89 -14.70 -3.34
N ILE A 71 2.86 -15.54 -2.96
CA ILE A 71 2.89 -16.97 -3.20
C ILE A 71 2.96 -17.77 -1.89
N ASP A 72 2.44 -18.97 -1.90
CA ASP A 72 2.37 -19.85 -0.73
C ASP A 72 3.71 -20.52 -0.39
N THR A 73 4.53 -20.73 -1.41
CA THR A 73 5.82 -21.38 -1.29
C THR A 73 6.83 -20.71 -2.19
N ALA A 74 7.98 -20.32 -1.64
CA ALA A 74 9.09 -19.67 -2.34
C ALA A 74 9.71 -20.57 -3.42
N LYS A 75 9.07 -20.64 -4.60
CA LYS A 75 9.54 -21.35 -5.79
C LYS A 75 9.33 -20.50 -7.03
N GLU A 76 10.31 -20.48 -7.93
CA GLU A 76 10.21 -19.72 -9.19
C GLU A 76 8.95 -20.07 -9.99
N SER A 77 8.64 -21.37 -10.13
CA SER A 77 7.47 -21.82 -10.87
C SER A 77 6.15 -21.28 -10.32
N VAL A 78 6.04 -21.15 -9.00
CA VAL A 78 4.84 -20.59 -8.35
C VAL A 78 4.77 -19.08 -8.61
N LEU A 79 5.91 -18.38 -8.51
CA LEU A 79 5.98 -16.95 -8.80
C LEU A 79 5.65 -16.64 -10.26
N TYR A 80 6.16 -17.42 -11.22
CA TYR A 80 5.83 -17.26 -12.64
C TYR A 80 4.32 -17.38 -12.91
N GLU A 81 3.65 -18.37 -12.33
CA GLU A 81 2.22 -18.55 -12.55
C GLU A 81 1.38 -17.46 -11.85
N PHE A 82 1.78 -17.04 -10.66
CA PHE A 82 1.19 -15.86 -10.01
C PHE A 82 1.29 -14.63 -10.91
N LEU A 83 2.48 -14.33 -11.43
CA LEU A 83 2.75 -13.19 -12.30
C LEU A 83 1.91 -13.26 -13.60
N LYS A 84 1.75 -14.42 -14.22
CA LYS A 84 0.89 -14.60 -15.40
C LYS A 84 -0.56 -14.16 -15.16
N ILE A 85 -1.07 -14.34 -13.94
CA ILE A 85 -2.42 -13.91 -13.60
C ILE A 85 -2.47 -12.41 -13.38
N ILE A 86 -1.58 -11.85 -12.56
CA ILE A 86 -1.62 -10.42 -12.23
C ILE A 86 -1.20 -9.51 -13.40
N GLN A 87 -0.45 -10.01 -14.39
CA GLN A 87 -0.17 -9.29 -15.63
C GLN A 87 -1.42 -8.96 -16.44
N ARG A 88 -2.56 -9.60 -16.16
CA ARG A 88 -3.86 -9.27 -16.76
C ARG A 88 -4.51 -8.02 -16.16
N LEU A 89 -3.89 -7.42 -15.14
CA LEU A 89 -4.30 -6.11 -14.62
C LEU A 89 -4.12 -5.03 -15.70
N ASN A 90 -5.14 -4.23 -15.92
CA ASN A 90 -5.13 -3.10 -16.85
C ASN A 90 -4.58 -1.80 -16.22
N LYS A 91 -3.96 -1.91 -15.07
CA LYS A 91 -3.36 -0.80 -14.31
C LYS A 91 -2.02 -1.20 -13.70
N PRO A 92 -1.15 -0.23 -13.34
CA PRO A 92 0.11 -0.53 -12.67
C PRO A 92 -0.07 -1.35 -11.40
N TYR A 93 0.87 -2.24 -11.11
CA TYR A 93 0.92 -2.94 -9.83
C TYR A 93 2.32 -2.93 -9.25
N TYR A 94 2.39 -3.04 -7.92
CA TYR A 94 3.63 -3.00 -7.15
C TYR A 94 3.63 -4.16 -6.15
N LEU A 95 4.77 -4.81 -5.95
CA LEU A 95 4.89 -6.01 -5.14
C LEU A 95 5.80 -5.73 -3.93
N VAL A 96 5.32 -6.06 -2.75
CA VAL A 96 6.11 -6.18 -1.52
C VAL A 96 6.45 -7.64 -1.32
N ILE A 97 7.59 -7.94 -0.73
CA ILE A 97 8.00 -9.30 -0.37
C ILE A 97 7.50 -9.64 1.04
N GLY A 98 6.80 -10.77 1.20
CA GLY A 98 6.45 -11.38 2.47
C GLY A 98 7.37 -12.56 2.83
N ASP A 99 7.10 -13.24 3.96
CA ASP A 99 7.94 -14.34 4.43
C ASP A 99 7.75 -15.64 3.64
N HIS A 100 6.60 -15.80 2.98
CA HIS A 100 6.35 -16.93 2.08
C HIS A 100 6.95 -16.74 0.68
N ASP A 101 7.27 -15.48 0.30
CA ASP A 101 7.71 -15.15 -1.05
C ASP A 101 9.16 -15.53 -1.36
N VAL A 102 10.01 -15.66 -0.32
CA VAL A 102 11.45 -15.89 -0.51
C VAL A 102 11.99 -16.91 0.46
N PHE A 103 12.79 -17.85 -0.06
CA PHE A 103 13.59 -18.79 0.72
C PHE A 103 14.77 -19.27 -0.12
N LYS A 104 15.97 -18.82 0.25
CA LYS A 104 17.19 -19.08 -0.52
C LYS A 104 17.47 -20.56 -0.74
N SER A 105 17.20 -21.40 0.28
CA SER A 105 17.38 -22.86 0.18
C SER A 105 16.37 -23.53 -0.78
N ASN A 106 15.25 -22.89 -1.07
CA ASN A 106 14.27 -23.35 -2.07
C ASN A 106 14.55 -22.82 -3.49
N GLY A 107 15.65 -22.08 -3.67
CA GLY A 107 16.06 -21.52 -4.96
C GLY A 107 15.49 -20.13 -5.26
N LEU A 108 14.63 -19.56 -4.40
CA LEU A 108 14.07 -18.23 -4.61
C LEU A 108 14.60 -17.26 -3.56
N SER A 109 15.76 -16.65 -3.84
CA SER A 109 16.29 -15.53 -3.07
C SER A 109 15.56 -14.22 -3.41
N LYS A 110 15.76 -13.18 -2.60
CA LYS A 110 15.24 -11.84 -2.90
C LYS A 110 15.76 -11.28 -4.22
N GLU A 111 17.03 -11.51 -4.50
CA GLU A 111 17.64 -11.10 -5.76
C GLU A 111 16.95 -11.78 -6.94
N ARG A 112 16.78 -13.11 -6.89
CA ARG A 112 16.09 -13.87 -7.93
C ARG A 112 14.61 -13.50 -8.07
N TYR A 113 13.93 -13.25 -6.95
CA TYR A 113 12.55 -12.72 -6.97
C TYR A 113 12.48 -11.38 -7.73
N VAL A 114 13.40 -10.46 -7.44
CA VAL A 114 13.48 -9.14 -8.12
C VAL A 114 13.77 -9.30 -9.61
N GLU A 115 14.69 -10.20 -10.00
CA GLU A 115 14.97 -10.49 -11.41
C GLU A 115 13.71 -10.98 -12.13
N ILE A 116 13.03 -11.99 -11.59
CA ILE A 116 11.83 -12.56 -12.20
C ILE A 116 10.73 -11.50 -12.37
N ILE A 117 10.46 -10.69 -11.35
CA ILE A 117 9.45 -9.64 -11.51
C ILE A 117 9.86 -8.58 -12.51
N ASN A 118 11.15 -8.29 -12.69
CA ASN A 118 11.63 -7.36 -13.72
C ASN A 118 11.49 -7.94 -15.13
N GLU A 119 11.69 -9.24 -15.33
CA GLU A 119 11.44 -9.93 -16.61
C GLU A 119 9.96 -9.83 -17.03
N HIS A 120 9.04 -9.76 -16.07
CA HIS A 120 7.58 -9.78 -16.29
C HIS A 120 6.90 -8.41 -16.18
N LYS A 121 7.66 -7.32 -16.06
CA LYS A 121 7.07 -5.99 -15.90
C LYS A 121 6.73 -5.31 -17.20
N LEU A 122 5.53 -4.75 -17.22
CA LEU A 122 5.11 -3.78 -18.22
C LEU A 122 5.59 -2.34 -17.92
N PHE A 123 6.06 -2.05 -16.69
CA PHE A 123 6.33 -0.69 -16.27
C PHE A 123 7.79 -0.49 -15.88
N ARG A 124 8.20 -0.34 -14.67
CA ARG A 124 9.55 0.10 -14.32
C ARG A 124 10.34 -0.99 -13.59
N ASN A 125 11.59 -1.24 -14.02
CA ASN A 125 12.49 -2.14 -13.30
C ASN A 125 12.84 -1.59 -11.91
N ILE A 126 12.80 -2.46 -10.91
CA ILE A 126 13.29 -2.18 -9.55
C ILE A 126 14.69 -2.73 -9.38
N LYS A 127 15.50 -2.05 -8.56
CA LYS A 127 16.91 -2.43 -8.32
C LYS A 127 17.09 -3.39 -7.14
N GLY A 128 16.05 -3.62 -6.37
CA GLY A 128 16.08 -4.45 -5.17
C GLY A 128 14.73 -4.51 -4.48
N PRO A 129 14.62 -5.22 -3.34
CA PRO A 129 13.37 -5.39 -2.62
C PRO A 129 12.84 -4.08 -1.99
N ASN A 130 13.75 -3.14 -1.71
CA ASN A 130 13.41 -1.80 -1.26
C ASN A 130 13.41 -0.84 -2.45
N TYR A 131 12.30 -0.14 -2.70
CA TYR A 131 12.19 0.80 -3.81
C TYR A 131 11.13 1.86 -3.57
N THR A 132 11.12 2.88 -4.41
CA THR A 132 10.14 3.96 -4.36
C THR A 132 9.45 4.16 -5.69
N PHE A 133 8.20 4.58 -5.67
CA PHE A 133 7.50 5.06 -6.85
C PHE A 133 6.66 6.30 -6.51
N LYS A 134 6.34 7.09 -7.54
CA LYS A 134 5.51 8.29 -7.41
C LYS A 134 4.22 8.10 -8.20
N LYS A 135 3.12 8.55 -7.61
CA LYS A 135 1.82 8.55 -8.28
C LYS A 135 0.97 9.71 -7.76
N ASP A 136 0.45 10.51 -8.67
CA ASP A 136 -0.53 11.58 -8.42
C ASP A 136 -0.17 12.51 -7.24
N GLY A 137 1.10 12.92 -7.14
CA GLY A 137 1.59 13.80 -6.07
C GLY A 137 2.01 13.10 -4.78
N PHE A 138 1.80 11.78 -4.66
CA PHE A 138 2.21 10.97 -3.52
C PHE A 138 3.50 10.19 -3.82
N VAL A 139 4.23 9.86 -2.77
CA VAL A 139 5.39 8.96 -2.82
C VAL A 139 5.05 7.69 -2.04
N PHE A 140 5.29 6.56 -2.67
CA PHE A 140 5.17 5.24 -2.06
C PHE A 140 6.56 4.66 -1.87
N ILE A 141 6.84 4.17 -0.67
CA ILE A 141 8.12 3.55 -0.32
C ILE A 141 7.86 2.09 0.06
N VAL A 142 8.35 1.17 -0.75
CA VAL A 142 8.30 -0.26 -0.45
C VAL A 142 9.49 -0.63 0.40
N VAL A 143 9.22 -1.25 1.56
CA VAL A 143 10.23 -1.61 2.56
C VAL A 143 10.15 -3.10 2.86
N ASP A 144 11.26 -3.78 2.67
CA ASP A 144 11.40 -5.21 2.87
C ASP A 144 11.82 -5.57 4.29
N GLY A 145 11.04 -6.42 4.95
CA GLY A 145 11.32 -6.97 6.28
C GLY A 145 11.40 -8.50 6.30
N ALA A 146 11.32 -9.17 5.16
CA ALA A 146 11.38 -10.62 5.08
C ALA A 146 12.81 -11.16 5.32
N LYS A 147 12.91 -12.41 5.73
CA LYS A 147 14.16 -13.15 5.90
C LYS A 147 14.21 -14.28 4.86
N GLU A 148 15.25 -14.32 4.04
CA GLU A 148 15.38 -15.32 2.96
C GLU A 148 16.25 -16.53 3.31
N VAL A 149 17.06 -16.45 4.38
CA VAL A 149 17.97 -17.54 4.79
C VAL A 149 17.29 -18.47 5.79
N ILE A 150 16.68 -17.88 6.81
CA ILE A 150 15.85 -18.58 7.78
C ILE A 150 14.50 -17.83 7.79
N PRO A 151 13.57 -18.22 6.91
CA PRO A 151 12.25 -17.61 6.88
C PRO A 151 11.53 -17.76 8.22
N GLY A 152 10.60 -16.89 8.48
CA GLY A 152 9.81 -16.98 9.69
C GLY A 152 8.93 -15.75 9.86
N THR A 153 7.86 -15.93 10.60
CA THR A 153 6.75 -15.01 10.78
C THR A 153 7.07 -13.72 11.56
N VAL A 154 8.29 -13.58 12.08
CA VAL A 154 8.74 -12.35 12.74
C VAL A 154 9.43 -11.46 11.73
N GLY A 155 8.85 -10.30 11.46
CA GLY A 155 9.41 -9.29 10.56
C GLY A 155 10.73 -8.72 11.10
N TYR A 156 11.69 -8.47 10.21
CA TYR A 156 13.00 -7.93 10.58
C TYR A 156 13.47 -6.88 9.59
N TYR A 157 13.38 -5.63 9.98
CA TYR A 157 13.91 -4.51 9.21
C TYR A 157 15.36 -4.26 9.63
N LYS A 158 16.30 -4.65 8.77
CA LYS A 158 17.74 -4.47 9.02
C LYS A 158 18.10 -3.00 9.19
N LYS A 159 19.20 -2.73 9.91
CA LYS A 159 19.70 -1.36 10.07
C LYS A 159 19.88 -0.66 8.71
N GLU A 160 20.47 -1.35 7.73
CA GLU A 160 20.71 -0.81 6.39
C GLU A 160 19.40 -0.46 5.68
N THR A 161 18.34 -1.25 5.90
CA THR A 161 17.00 -0.96 5.37
C THR A 161 16.41 0.30 6.01
N LEU A 162 16.55 0.44 7.34
CA LEU A 162 16.06 1.63 8.04
C LEU A 162 16.87 2.88 7.69
N ASP A 163 18.21 2.77 7.56
CA ASP A 163 19.08 3.88 7.10
C ASP A 163 18.68 4.32 5.67
N TRP A 164 18.44 3.36 4.78
CA TRP A 164 17.95 3.64 3.43
C TRP A 164 16.58 4.33 3.46
N LEU A 165 15.66 3.84 4.29
CA LEU A 165 14.33 4.45 4.46
C LEU A 165 14.45 5.90 4.90
N GLU A 166 15.29 6.20 5.90
CA GLU A 166 15.53 7.57 6.39
C GLU A 166 16.02 8.49 5.26
N VAL A 167 16.94 8.01 4.43
CA VAL A 167 17.41 8.75 3.25
C VAL A 167 16.25 9.04 2.28
N GLN A 168 15.36 8.08 2.05
CA GLN A 168 14.21 8.32 1.17
C GLN A 168 13.22 9.30 1.80
N LEU A 169 12.93 9.19 3.09
CA LEU A 169 12.01 10.11 3.79
C LEU A 169 12.52 11.56 3.74
N LYS A 170 13.81 11.77 3.95
CA LYS A 170 14.48 13.09 3.79
C LYS A 170 14.39 13.60 2.35
N LYS A 171 14.69 12.73 1.37
CA LYS A 171 14.63 13.06 -0.06
C LYS A 171 13.25 13.52 -0.50
N TYR A 172 12.21 12.89 0.03
CA TYR A 172 10.82 13.15 -0.33
C TYR A 172 10.06 13.97 0.71
N SER A 173 10.76 14.74 1.56
CA SER A 173 10.17 15.52 2.66
C SER A 173 9.02 16.48 2.25
N LYS A 174 8.96 16.86 0.97
CA LYS A 174 7.91 17.75 0.43
C LYS A 174 6.68 17.01 -0.13
N TYR A 175 6.66 15.68 -0.04
CA TYR A 175 5.58 14.86 -0.57
C TYR A 175 4.93 14.05 0.56
N PRO A 176 3.61 13.86 0.55
CA PRO A 176 2.99 12.88 1.41
C PRO A 176 3.51 11.47 1.05
N VAL A 177 3.96 10.74 2.06
CA VAL A 177 4.59 9.43 1.92
C VAL A 177 3.70 8.34 2.49
N VAL A 178 3.48 7.29 1.71
CA VAL A 178 2.87 6.03 2.14
C VAL A 178 3.93 4.94 2.11
N ILE A 179 4.14 4.26 3.23
CA ILE A 179 5.05 3.12 3.33
C ILE A 179 4.25 1.84 3.07
N CYS A 180 4.76 0.99 2.19
CA CYS A 180 4.19 -0.32 1.87
C CYS A 180 5.16 -1.42 2.32
N GLN A 181 4.71 -2.26 3.22
CA GLN A 181 5.51 -3.34 3.82
C GLN A 181 4.63 -4.57 4.07
N HIS A 182 5.24 -5.71 4.40
CA HIS A 182 4.45 -6.91 4.74
C HIS A 182 4.18 -6.99 6.25
N PHE A 183 5.21 -6.90 7.07
CA PHE A 183 5.10 -7.04 8.53
C PHE A 183 4.69 -5.72 9.17
N PRO A 184 3.54 -5.65 9.88
CA PRO A 184 3.12 -4.41 10.54
C PRO A 184 4.02 -4.07 11.73
N ILE A 185 4.37 -2.80 11.87
CA ILE A 185 5.09 -2.27 13.05
C ILE A 185 4.13 -1.86 14.17
N VAL A 186 2.86 -1.65 13.84
CA VAL A 186 1.76 -1.52 14.80
C VAL A 186 0.79 -2.66 14.55
N ALA A 187 0.79 -3.63 15.45
CA ALA A 187 0.01 -4.85 15.29
C ALA A 187 -1.50 -4.56 15.33
N PRO A 188 -2.30 -5.11 14.39
CA PRO A 188 -3.77 -4.95 14.41
C PRO A 188 -4.42 -5.70 15.58
N LYS A 189 -3.81 -6.78 16.03
CA LYS A 189 -4.22 -7.61 17.18
C LYS A 189 -2.97 -8.15 17.89
N GLU A 190 -3.12 -8.56 19.15
CA GLU A 190 -2.02 -9.11 19.94
C GLU A 190 -1.76 -10.57 19.56
N VAL A 191 -0.77 -10.79 18.68
CA VAL A 191 -0.26 -12.12 18.33
C VAL A 191 1.26 -12.05 18.28
N LYS A 192 1.93 -12.55 19.30
CA LYS A 192 3.39 -12.47 19.45
C LYS A 192 4.18 -13.14 18.32
N SER A 193 3.66 -14.23 17.74
CA SER A 193 4.33 -14.98 16.66
C SER A 193 4.44 -14.21 15.34
N HIS A 194 3.67 -13.15 15.16
CA HIS A 194 3.61 -12.35 13.94
C HIS A 194 4.16 -10.92 14.15
N SER A 195 4.88 -10.69 15.23
CA SER A 195 5.40 -9.36 15.57
C SER A 195 6.53 -8.93 14.63
N THR A 196 6.85 -7.65 14.67
CA THR A 196 8.08 -7.09 14.07
C THR A 196 9.14 -6.94 15.15
N TYR A 197 10.33 -7.46 14.88
CA TYR A 197 11.46 -7.32 15.80
C TYR A 197 11.90 -5.85 15.90
N GLN A 198 12.01 -5.34 17.12
CA GLN A 198 12.39 -3.94 17.40
C GLN A 198 11.53 -2.91 16.63
N ALA A 199 10.22 -3.13 16.57
CA ALA A 199 9.28 -2.24 15.89
C ALA A 199 9.37 -0.80 16.39
N GLU A 200 9.68 -0.60 17.67
CA GLU A 200 9.84 0.71 18.33
C GLU A 200 10.87 1.57 17.60
N LYS A 201 12.01 1.01 17.20
CA LYS A 201 13.05 1.75 16.46
C LYS A 201 12.59 2.24 15.11
N TYR A 202 11.74 1.45 14.45
CA TYR A 202 11.15 1.84 13.18
C TYR A 202 10.09 2.93 13.38
N ILE A 203 9.26 2.82 14.40
CA ILE A 203 8.27 3.84 14.78
C ILE A 203 9.00 5.15 15.10
N GLU A 204 10.03 5.13 15.97
CA GLU A 204 10.84 6.30 16.28
C GLU A 204 11.48 6.94 15.05
N LEU A 205 11.83 6.13 14.03
CA LEU A 205 12.36 6.66 12.78
C LEU A 205 11.28 7.45 12.03
N ILE A 206 10.11 6.85 11.79
CA ILE A 206 9.05 7.51 11.00
C ILE A 206 8.45 8.71 11.73
N ASP A 207 8.40 8.70 13.05
CA ASP A 207 7.90 9.81 13.87
C ASP A 207 8.72 11.11 13.72
N LYS A 208 9.95 11.00 13.24
CA LYS A 208 10.80 12.17 12.90
C LYS A 208 10.46 12.82 11.57
N HIS A 209 9.50 12.23 10.83
CA HIS A 209 9.19 12.61 9.46
C HIS A 209 7.69 12.87 9.28
N GLU A 210 7.27 14.13 9.46
CA GLU A 210 5.86 14.56 9.40
C GLU A 210 5.16 14.26 8.04
N ASN A 211 5.94 13.98 7.01
CA ASN A 211 5.41 13.64 5.69
C ASN A 211 4.99 12.18 5.54
N VAL A 212 5.26 11.31 6.53
CA VAL A 212 4.72 9.94 6.55
C VAL A 212 3.27 9.99 7.00
N ILE A 213 2.35 9.62 6.12
CA ILE A 213 0.91 9.70 6.39
C ILE A 213 0.28 8.34 6.63
N ALA A 214 0.85 7.27 6.07
CA ALA A 214 0.34 5.91 6.27
C ALA A 214 1.42 4.84 6.14
N VAL A 215 1.21 3.73 6.83
CA VAL A 215 1.94 2.46 6.70
C VAL A 215 0.92 1.37 6.36
N LEU A 216 1.09 0.72 5.21
CA LEU A 216 0.25 -0.38 4.74
C LEU A 216 0.97 -1.70 4.98
N ALA A 217 0.28 -2.68 5.57
CA ALA A 217 0.84 -3.99 5.85
C ALA A 217 -0.17 -5.13 5.67
N GLY A 218 0.32 -6.37 5.65
CA GLY A 218 -0.44 -7.61 5.63
C GLY A 218 -0.16 -8.49 6.83
N HIS A 219 0.19 -9.76 6.58
CA HIS A 219 0.78 -10.73 7.50
C HIS A 219 -0.15 -11.27 8.61
N TYR A 220 -0.93 -10.42 9.24
CA TYR A 220 -1.84 -10.83 10.32
C TYR A 220 -3.16 -11.41 9.83
N HIS A 221 -3.41 -11.40 8.52
CA HIS A 221 -4.68 -11.80 7.91
C HIS A 221 -5.88 -11.09 8.57
N ALA A 222 -5.69 -9.86 9.03
CA ALA A 222 -6.68 -9.11 9.78
C ALA A 222 -6.94 -7.73 9.19
N ASN A 223 -8.21 -7.37 9.09
CA ASN A 223 -8.60 -6.01 8.80
C ASN A 223 -8.34 -5.13 10.05
N GLY A 224 -7.53 -4.11 9.91
CA GLY A 224 -7.20 -3.21 11.00
C GLY A 224 -6.82 -1.82 10.53
N GLU A 225 -7.16 -0.84 11.35
CA GLU A 225 -6.82 0.55 11.15
C GLU A 225 -6.53 1.17 12.51
N LYS A 226 -5.30 1.61 12.69
CA LYS A 226 -4.87 2.28 13.91
C LYS A 226 -4.16 3.57 13.56
N MET A 227 -4.32 4.59 14.38
CA MET A 227 -3.54 5.82 14.29
C MET A 227 -2.56 5.84 15.44
N LEU A 228 -1.29 6.05 15.12
CA LEU A 228 -0.23 6.27 16.10
C LEU A 228 0.59 7.48 15.66
N ASN A 229 0.76 8.47 16.54
CA ASN A 229 1.54 9.69 16.29
C ASN A 229 1.20 10.41 14.98
N GLY A 230 -0.08 10.39 14.57
CA GLY A 230 -0.54 11.03 13.33
C GLY A 230 -0.37 10.19 12.06
N VAL A 231 0.22 9.00 12.16
CA VAL A 231 0.40 8.06 11.06
C VAL A 231 -0.69 6.99 11.09
N TYR A 232 -1.35 6.74 9.95
CA TYR A 232 -2.30 5.64 9.79
C TYR A 232 -1.58 4.31 9.58
N HIS A 233 -1.81 3.33 10.44
CA HIS A 233 -1.33 1.96 10.29
C HIS A 233 -2.49 1.08 9.84
N ILE A 234 -2.42 0.65 8.57
CA ILE A 234 -3.52 -0.04 7.88
C ILE A 234 -3.09 -1.45 7.54
N THR A 235 -3.85 -2.43 8.02
CA THR A 235 -3.72 -3.83 7.61
C THR A 235 -4.96 -4.28 6.84
N SER A 236 -4.76 -5.18 5.88
CA SER A 236 -5.82 -5.78 5.10
C SER A 236 -5.98 -7.26 5.48
N PRO A 237 -7.17 -7.84 5.38
CA PRO A 237 -7.33 -9.28 5.54
C PRO A 237 -6.62 -10.00 4.40
N SER A 238 -6.24 -11.25 4.65
CA SER A 238 -5.73 -12.12 3.59
C SER A 238 -6.78 -12.29 2.50
N LEU A 239 -6.33 -12.25 1.24
CA LEU A 239 -7.21 -12.40 0.08
C LEU A 239 -7.97 -13.73 0.08
N ILE A 240 -7.37 -14.78 0.66
CA ILE A 240 -7.92 -16.14 0.63
C ILE A 240 -8.75 -16.52 1.86
N VAL A 241 -8.93 -15.59 2.81
CA VAL A 241 -9.84 -15.82 3.96
C VAL A 241 -11.26 -15.52 3.53
N ASP A 242 -12.19 -16.42 3.87
CA ASP A 242 -13.60 -16.29 3.52
C ASP A 242 -14.33 -15.20 4.34
N PRO A 243 -15.04 -14.28 3.73
CA PRO A 243 -15.16 -14.06 2.29
C PRO A 243 -13.91 -13.39 1.70
N PRO A 244 -13.40 -13.87 0.55
CA PRO A 244 -12.27 -13.28 -0.13
C PRO A 244 -12.47 -11.77 -0.35
N SER A 245 -11.48 -10.97 0.04
CA SER A 245 -11.61 -9.52 -0.04
C SER A 245 -10.26 -8.81 -0.14
N TYR A 246 -10.30 -7.60 -0.69
CA TYR A 246 -9.17 -6.68 -0.71
C TYR A 246 -9.61 -5.29 -0.21
N LYS A 247 -8.66 -4.46 0.15
CA LYS A 247 -8.96 -3.10 0.63
C LYS A 247 -8.76 -2.08 -0.49
N VAL A 248 -9.72 -1.19 -0.66
CA VAL A 248 -9.57 0.03 -1.47
C VAL A 248 -9.29 1.19 -0.53
N ILE A 249 -8.28 1.98 -0.85
CA ILE A 249 -7.81 3.10 -0.05
C ILE A 249 -7.91 4.37 -0.88
N THR A 250 -8.56 5.39 -0.35
CA THR A 250 -8.60 6.74 -0.92
C THR A 250 -7.93 7.70 0.04
N ILE A 251 -6.93 8.42 -0.43
CA ILE A 251 -6.20 9.43 0.34
C ILE A 251 -6.48 10.79 -0.28
N VAL A 252 -6.95 11.73 0.54
CA VAL A 252 -7.18 13.13 0.15
C VAL A 252 -6.27 14.02 0.98
N THR A 253 -5.49 14.84 0.31
CA THR A 253 -4.67 15.87 0.96
C THR A 253 -5.19 17.25 0.62
N THR A 254 -5.29 18.11 1.62
CA THR A 254 -5.72 19.49 1.48
C THR A 254 -4.65 20.39 2.09
N LYS A 255 -4.27 21.46 1.40
CA LYS A 255 -3.22 22.36 1.89
C LYS A 255 -3.60 22.92 3.26
N GLY A 256 -2.72 22.75 4.25
CA GLY A 256 -2.92 23.24 5.62
C GLY A 256 -3.77 22.33 6.52
N PHE A 257 -4.15 21.14 6.06
CA PHE A 257 -4.92 20.17 6.83
C PHE A 257 -4.21 18.81 6.87
N SER A 258 -4.50 18.04 7.90
CA SER A 258 -4.06 16.64 7.96
C SER A 258 -4.69 15.82 6.84
N PRO A 259 -3.98 14.83 6.29
CA PRO A 259 -4.54 13.93 5.28
C PRO A 259 -5.77 13.19 5.81
N MET A 260 -6.76 13.00 4.95
CA MET A 260 -7.90 12.13 5.22
C MET A 260 -7.72 10.83 4.45
N ILE A 261 -7.87 9.70 5.14
CA ILE A 261 -7.75 8.38 4.54
C ILE A 261 -9.08 7.63 4.74
N TYR A 262 -9.63 7.16 3.64
CA TYR A 262 -10.84 6.34 3.62
C TYR A 262 -10.48 4.95 3.15
N THR A 263 -11.02 3.94 3.80
CA THR A 263 -10.82 2.54 3.43
C THR A 263 -12.15 1.85 3.21
N GLU A 264 -12.17 0.93 2.26
CA GLU A 264 -13.33 0.11 1.93
C GLU A 264 -12.89 -1.33 1.66
N LEU A 265 -13.53 -2.30 2.29
CA LEU A 265 -13.34 -3.70 1.95
C LEU A 265 -14.21 -4.07 0.76
N LYS A 266 -13.59 -4.55 -0.32
CA LYS A 266 -14.25 -5.10 -1.50
C LYS A 266 -14.22 -6.62 -1.43
N ARG A 267 -15.40 -7.23 -1.36
CA ARG A 267 -15.54 -8.68 -1.48
C ARG A 267 -15.35 -9.11 -2.93
N VAL A 268 -14.69 -10.24 -3.10
CA VAL A 268 -14.48 -10.87 -4.41
C VAL A 268 -15.53 -11.93 -4.60
N GLU A 269 -16.36 -11.77 -5.61
CA GLU A 269 -17.36 -12.78 -5.99
C GLU A 269 -16.67 -13.93 -6.73
N ILE A 270 -16.80 -15.14 -6.21
CA ILE A 270 -16.24 -16.35 -6.81
C ILE A 270 -17.34 -17.00 -7.66
N LYS A 271 -17.27 -16.78 -8.96
CA LYS A 271 -18.22 -17.34 -9.95
C LYS A 271 -17.83 -18.74 -10.41
#